data_ad2b99b1bb11082d9fe046079f6e9395
#
_entry.id   ad2b99b1bb11082d9fe046079f6e9395
#
_cell.length_a   1.000
_cell.length_b   1.000
_cell.length_c   1.000
_cell.angle_alpha   90.00
_cell.angle_beta   90.00
_cell.angle_gamma   90.00
#
_symmetry.space_group_name_H-M   'P 1'
#
loop_
_entity.id
_entity.type
_entity.pdbx_description
1 polymer ?
#
loop_
_entity_poly.entity_id
_entity_poly.type
_entity_poly.pdbx_seq_one_letter_code
_entity_poly.pdbx_strand_id
1 'polypeptide(L)'
;MNIKHKTFLLAVSSLILVGLQGYSATPKSKIDGTAQVDTTRSIAPYFTPATTKGKTPNSKGFIQRWLLLEPINKPNRGNTVFTDSYLRTAFATEYFPNQFTILPKDGEKVKAGEQELTWHALESSLYNVKLFRFAYGLRKQFYGVIFWTVTVVNSPQEMKNVRMAVGSNSASMWWLNGKEALLLSGDRRMVVDDCVSTRLTLNKGKNIIRGAVINGPGMSDFCVRFLDEKGDPIKNLTISCE
;
A
#
# COMPACT_ATOMS: atom_id res chain seq x y z
N MET A 1 35.14 -65.01 -47.99
CA MET A 1 36.34 -65.72 -47.41
C MET A 1 36.50 -65.19 -45.99
N ASN A 2 36.16 -66.07 -45.07
CA ASN A 2 36.57 -66.25 -43.66
C ASN A 2 37.36 -65.11 -43.01
N ILE A 3 37.14 -64.72 -41.78
CA ILE A 3 37.41 -65.49 -40.57
C ILE A 3 36.67 -64.83 -39.38
N LYS A 4 36.13 -65.68 -38.49
CA LYS A 4 35.54 -65.39 -37.18
C LYS A 4 36.68 -65.09 -36.17
N HIS A 5 36.48 -64.12 -35.28
CA HIS A 5 37.08 -64.17 -33.95
C HIS A 5 36.03 -63.83 -32.89
N LYS A 6 35.75 -64.83 -32.06
CA LYS A 6 35.05 -64.70 -30.79
C LYS A 6 36.03 -64.15 -29.76
N THR A 7 35.63 -63.13 -29.04
CA THR A 7 36.31 -62.74 -27.82
C THR A 7 35.31 -62.78 -26.68
N PHE A 8 35.62 -63.62 -25.72
CA PHE A 8 34.92 -63.77 -24.45
C PHE A 8 35.22 -62.53 -23.56
N LEU A 9 34.19 -61.93 -23.02
CA LEU A 9 34.37 -60.96 -21.93
C LEU A 9 33.68 -61.47 -20.68
N LEU A 10 34.47 -61.66 -19.64
CA LEU A 10 34.07 -61.99 -18.30
C LEU A 10 33.25 -60.84 -17.71
N ALA A 11 32.04 -61.16 -17.21
CA ALA A 11 31.27 -60.27 -16.41
C ALA A 11 31.74 -60.35 -14.94
N VAL A 12 32.27 -59.27 -14.41
CA VAL A 12 32.55 -59.10 -12.98
C VAL A 12 31.31 -58.42 -12.37
N SER A 13 30.54 -59.16 -11.63
CA SER A 13 29.39 -58.61 -10.88
C SER A 13 29.91 -57.96 -9.59
N SER A 14 29.89 -56.65 -9.53
CA SER A 14 30.06 -55.88 -8.29
C SER A 14 28.73 -55.72 -7.61
N LEU A 15 28.54 -56.41 -6.49
CA LEU A 15 27.40 -56.19 -5.59
C LEU A 15 27.61 -54.84 -4.89
N ILE A 16 26.80 -53.83 -5.24
CA ILE A 16 26.68 -52.58 -4.46
C ILE A 16 25.61 -52.80 -3.39
N LEU A 17 26.07 -52.90 -2.15
CA LEU A 17 25.19 -52.89 -0.98
C LEU A 17 24.70 -51.43 -0.78
N VAL A 18 23.48 -51.14 -1.19
CA VAL A 18 22.83 -49.84 -0.86
C VAL A 18 22.25 -49.98 0.55
N GLY A 19 22.91 -49.30 1.49
CA GLY A 19 22.42 -49.20 2.86
C GLY A 19 21.11 -48.41 2.88
N LEU A 20 20.04 -49.05 3.28
CA LEU A 20 18.76 -48.42 3.63
C LEU A 20 19.00 -47.59 4.90
N GLN A 21 19.24 -46.29 4.74
CA GLN A 21 19.09 -45.33 5.84
C GLN A 21 17.59 -45.21 6.14
N GLY A 22 17.20 -45.71 7.31
CA GLY A 22 15.86 -45.58 7.84
C GLY A 22 15.52 -44.08 8.03
N TYR A 23 14.53 -43.61 7.29
CA TYR A 23 13.89 -42.34 7.59
C TYR A 23 13.19 -42.44 8.93
N SER A 24 13.78 -41.86 9.97
CA SER A 24 13.12 -41.64 11.24
C SER A 24 11.96 -40.66 11.00
N ALA A 25 10.74 -41.16 11.08
CA ALA A 25 9.55 -40.31 11.06
C ALA A 25 9.57 -39.43 12.32
N THR A 26 9.77 -38.16 12.11
CA THR A 26 9.58 -37.13 13.18
C THR A 26 8.15 -37.28 13.72
N PRO A 27 7.95 -37.35 15.04
CA PRO A 27 6.60 -37.45 15.58
C PRO A 27 5.82 -36.18 15.22
N LYS A 28 4.65 -36.38 14.57
CA LYS A 28 3.70 -35.29 14.36
C LYS A 28 3.34 -34.70 15.72
N SER A 29 3.76 -33.49 16.02
CA SER A 29 3.31 -32.76 17.18
C SER A 29 1.79 -32.66 17.09
N LYS A 30 1.08 -33.10 18.12
CA LYS A 30 -0.34 -32.80 18.31
C LYS A 30 -0.47 -31.28 18.25
N ILE A 31 -1.17 -30.77 17.24
CA ILE A 31 -1.58 -29.37 17.21
C ILE A 31 -2.60 -29.23 18.34
N ASP A 32 -2.13 -28.71 19.47
CA ASP A 32 -3.02 -28.33 20.56
C ASP A 32 -3.87 -27.17 20.03
N GLY A 33 -5.20 -27.31 20.07
CA GLY A 33 -6.16 -26.43 19.41
C GLY A 33 -6.32 -25.03 20.01
N THR A 34 -5.36 -24.58 20.83
CA THR A 34 -5.24 -23.17 21.20
C THR A 34 -4.57 -22.43 20.07
N ALA A 35 -5.37 -21.76 19.22
CA ALA A 35 -4.84 -20.83 18.25
C ALA A 35 -3.93 -19.82 18.95
N GLN A 36 -2.62 -19.99 18.81
CA GLN A 36 -1.66 -18.98 19.28
C GLN A 36 -2.02 -17.69 18.55
N VAL A 37 -2.49 -16.70 19.33
CA VAL A 37 -2.71 -15.36 18.80
C VAL A 37 -1.37 -14.87 18.30
N ASP A 38 -1.25 -14.70 16.97
CA ASP A 38 -0.04 -14.16 16.36
C ASP A 38 0.15 -12.71 16.83
N THR A 39 0.91 -12.54 17.91
CA THR A 39 1.22 -11.24 18.51
C THR A 39 2.17 -10.41 17.65
N THR A 40 2.74 -10.98 16.56
CA THR A 40 3.64 -10.27 15.66
C THR A 40 2.90 -9.36 14.67
N ARG A 41 1.58 -9.54 14.48
CA ARG A 41 0.75 -8.69 13.63
C ARG A 41 0.40 -7.41 14.38
N SER A 42 1.14 -6.35 14.07
CA SER A 42 0.94 -5.01 14.60
C SER A 42 1.18 -3.97 13.51
N ILE A 43 0.53 -2.82 13.60
CA ILE A 43 0.84 -1.66 12.75
C ILE A 43 2.16 -1.01 13.14
N ALA A 44 2.61 -1.17 14.41
CA ALA A 44 3.95 -0.77 14.82
C ALA A 44 5.02 -1.71 14.17
N PRO A 45 6.21 -1.21 13.84
CA PRO A 45 6.72 0.14 14.06
C PRO A 45 6.38 1.16 12.96
N TYR A 46 5.52 0.82 12.02
CA TYR A 46 5.25 1.63 10.82
C TYR A 46 4.34 2.81 11.10
N PHE A 47 3.48 2.72 12.11
CA PHE A 47 2.49 3.73 12.45
C PHE A 47 2.37 3.95 13.95
N THR A 48 2.09 5.20 14.30
CA THR A 48 1.62 5.61 15.61
C THR A 48 0.29 6.35 15.47
N PRO A 49 -0.58 6.36 16.51
CA PRO A 49 -1.78 7.19 16.49
C PRO A 49 -1.43 8.67 16.25
N ALA A 50 -2.18 9.32 15.38
CA ALA A 50 -2.03 10.76 15.17
C ALA A 50 -2.55 11.51 16.39
N THR A 51 -1.83 12.59 16.76
CA THR A 51 -2.29 13.50 17.82
C THR A 51 -3.19 14.59 17.25
N THR A 52 -3.98 15.25 18.09
CA THR A 52 -4.82 16.41 17.71
C THR A 52 -3.97 17.62 17.33
N LYS A 53 -2.75 17.76 17.88
CA LYS A 53 -1.84 18.84 17.53
C LYS A 53 -1.34 18.66 16.08
N GLY A 54 -1.51 19.69 15.26
CA GLY A 54 -0.99 19.69 13.89
C GLY A 54 0.53 19.46 13.83
N LYS A 55 1.00 18.85 12.76
CA LYS A 55 2.41 18.50 12.52
C LYS A 55 2.87 19.05 11.17
N THR A 56 4.10 19.55 11.08
CA THR A 56 4.71 19.90 9.80
C THR A 56 5.09 18.66 8.99
N PRO A 57 5.18 18.74 7.66
CA PRO A 57 5.84 17.71 6.86
C PRO A 57 7.25 17.43 7.38
N ASN A 58 7.80 16.28 7.04
CA ASN A 58 9.17 15.96 7.46
C ASN A 58 10.22 16.84 6.78
N SER A 59 11.51 16.65 7.10
CA SER A 59 12.63 17.46 6.55
C SER A 59 12.73 17.46 5.02
N LYS A 60 12.13 16.44 4.36
CA LYS A 60 12.06 16.34 2.89
C LYS A 60 10.69 16.75 2.32
N GLY A 61 9.79 17.30 3.14
CA GLY A 61 8.47 17.78 2.73
C GLY A 61 7.37 16.72 2.67
N PHE A 62 7.65 15.46 3.02
CA PHE A 62 6.64 14.39 2.94
C PHE A 62 5.58 14.51 4.03
N ILE A 63 4.33 14.28 3.63
CA ILE A 63 3.16 14.23 4.50
C ILE A 63 3.06 12.82 5.09
N GLN A 64 3.19 12.73 6.42
CA GLN A 64 3.21 11.46 7.14
C GLN A 64 1.92 11.18 7.92
N ARG A 65 1.03 12.17 8.08
CA ARG A 65 -0.20 12.07 8.87
C ARG A 65 -1.41 11.94 7.98
N TRP A 66 -2.20 10.88 8.21
CA TRP A 66 -3.32 10.49 7.36
C TRP A 66 -4.45 9.84 8.15
N LEU A 67 -5.67 10.05 7.70
CA LEU A 67 -6.82 9.20 7.98
C LEU A 67 -6.80 8.08 6.94
N LEU A 68 -6.66 6.85 7.38
CA LEU A 68 -6.64 5.65 6.54
C LEU A 68 -7.89 4.82 6.80
N LEU A 69 -8.67 4.53 5.76
CA LEU A 69 -9.78 3.58 5.85
C LEU A 69 -9.24 2.16 5.74
N GLU A 70 -9.77 1.26 6.55
CA GLU A 70 -9.57 -0.17 6.36
C GLU A 70 -9.89 -0.58 4.92
N PRO A 71 -9.20 -1.59 4.35
CA PRO A 71 -9.27 -1.88 2.93
C PRO A 71 -10.65 -2.36 2.48
N ILE A 72 -11.14 -1.78 1.40
CA ILE A 72 -12.36 -2.19 0.69
C ILE A 72 -12.00 -3.35 -0.23
N ASN A 73 -12.73 -4.46 -0.17
CA ASN A 73 -12.52 -5.59 -1.06
C ASN A 73 -12.81 -5.20 -2.52
N LYS A 74 -11.83 -5.38 -3.37
CA LYS A 74 -11.91 -5.16 -4.83
C LYS A 74 -11.08 -6.21 -5.55
N PRO A 75 -11.55 -7.47 -5.61
CA PRO A 75 -10.78 -8.55 -6.22
C PRO A 75 -10.32 -8.23 -7.64
N ASN A 76 -9.06 -8.46 -7.90
CA ASN A 76 -8.44 -8.34 -9.21
C ASN A 76 -7.37 -9.42 -9.37
N ARG A 77 -7.07 -9.81 -10.62
CA ARG A 77 -6.15 -10.92 -10.91
C ARG A 77 -4.70 -10.48 -11.07
N GLY A 78 -4.45 -9.20 -11.17
CA GLY A 78 -3.10 -8.68 -11.39
C GLY A 78 -3.10 -7.18 -11.65
N ASN A 79 -1.91 -6.57 -11.64
CA ASN A 79 -1.73 -5.12 -11.77
C ASN A 79 -1.83 -4.63 -13.22
N THR A 80 -1.74 -5.52 -14.20
CA THR A 80 -1.81 -5.17 -15.65
C THR A 80 -3.18 -4.63 -16.06
N VAL A 81 -4.23 -4.86 -15.26
CA VAL A 81 -5.57 -4.32 -15.52
C VAL A 81 -5.71 -2.85 -15.14
N PHE A 82 -4.77 -2.27 -14.40
CA PHE A 82 -4.85 -0.91 -13.87
C PHE A 82 -4.54 0.16 -14.92
N THR A 83 -5.29 0.15 -16.01
CA THR A 83 -5.28 1.21 -17.02
C THR A 83 -5.98 2.47 -16.50
N ASP A 84 -5.74 3.62 -17.13
CA ASP A 84 -6.42 4.88 -16.78
C ASP A 84 -7.94 4.74 -16.79
N SER A 85 -8.49 4.10 -17.82
CA SER A 85 -9.94 3.88 -17.94
C SER A 85 -10.49 3.01 -16.81
N TYR A 86 -9.80 1.90 -16.49
CA TYR A 86 -10.17 1.04 -15.38
C TYR A 86 -10.18 1.80 -14.05
N LEU A 87 -9.12 2.57 -13.78
CA LEU A 87 -8.97 3.31 -12.53
C LEU A 87 -10.02 4.41 -12.39
N ARG A 88 -10.31 5.14 -13.48
CA ARG A 88 -11.36 6.17 -13.46
C ARG A 88 -12.71 5.56 -13.12
N THR A 89 -13.04 4.41 -13.67
CA THR A 89 -14.26 3.69 -13.32
C THR A 89 -14.25 3.19 -11.87
N ALA A 90 -13.15 2.55 -11.46
CA ALA A 90 -13.02 1.99 -10.12
C ALA A 90 -13.09 3.07 -9.03
N PHE A 91 -12.44 4.21 -9.24
CA PHE A 91 -12.38 5.28 -8.25
C PHE A 91 -13.55 6.26 -8.33
N ALA A 92 -14.32 6.28 -9.44
CA ALA A 92 -15.60 7.00 -9.51
C ALA A 92 -16.76 6.22 -8.85
N THR A 93 -16.59 4.92 -8.60
CA THR A 93 -17.58 4.11 -7.88
C THR A 93 -17.66 4.58 -6.43
N GLU A 94 -18.87 4.89 -5.96
CA GLU A 94 -19.11 5.20 -4.55
C GLU A 94 -19.25 3.89 -3.77
N TYR A 95 -18.26 3.55 -2.96
CA TYR A 95 -18.22 2.34 -2.14
C TYR A 95 -18.92 2.54 -0.79
N PHE A 96 -18.92 3.77 -0.28
CA PHE A 96 -19.57 4.14 0.97
C PHE A 96 -20.10 5.58 0.90
N PRO A 97 -21.11 5.95 1.71
CA PRO A 97 -21.76 7.26 1.65
C PRO A 97 -20.77 8.42 1.86
N ASN A 98 -20.92 9.47 1.06
CA ASN A 98 -20.09 10.69 1.13
C ASN A 98 -18.59 10.47 0.88
N GLN A 99 -18.22 9.39 0.24
CA GLN A 99 -16.83 9.00 -0.04
C GLN A 99 -15.96 10.17 -0.55
N PHE A 100 -16.52 11.02 -1.41
CA PHE A 100 -15.79 12.11 -2.05
C PHE A 100 -15.78 13.41 -1.23
N THR A 101 -16.59 13.51 -0.18
CA THR A 101 -16.74 14.75 0.59
C THR A 101 -16.41 14.59 2.07
N ILE A 102 -16.54 13.37 2.61
CA ILE A 102 -16.33 13.11 4.04
C ILE A 102 -14.96 13.58 4.52
N LEU A 103 -14.91 14.21 5.68
CA LEU A 103 -13.72 14.36 6.50
C LEU A 103 -13.95 13.51 7.75
N PRO A 104 -13.51 12.25 7.75
CA PRO A 104 -13.81 11.32 8.82
C PRO A 104 -13.03 11.64 10.09
N LYS A 105 -13.49 11.06 11.22
CA LYS A 105 -12.77 11.09 12.50
C LYS A 105 -12.09 9.76 12.75
N ASP A 106 -11.12 9.76 13.65
CA ASP A 106 -10.51 8.52 14.16
C ASP A 106 -11.58 7.61 14.79
N GLY A 107 -11.58 6.33 14.43
CA GLY A 107 -12.57 5.36 14.91
C GLY A 107 -13.93 5.43 14.21
N GLU A 108 -14.16 6.40 13.32
CA GLU A 108 -15.43 6.49 12.59
C GLU A 108 -15.61 5.28 11.67
N LYS A 109 -16.82 4.73 11.65
CA LYS A 109 -17.16 3.55 10.86
C LYS A 109 -17.97 3.92 9.63
N VAL A 110 -17.72 3.20 8.55
CA VAL A 110 -18.49 3.28 7.30
C VAL A 110 -18.83 1.87 6.82
N LYS A 111 -19.96 1.76 6.13
CA LYS A 111 -20.40 0.52 5.51
C LYS A 111 -20.09 0.55 4.02
N ALA A 112 -19.25 -0.38 3.54
CA ALA A 112 -18.91 -0.55 2.14
C ALA A 112 -19.36 -1.94 1.67
N GLY A 113 -20.54 -2.00 1.03
CA GLY A 113 -21.21 -3.27 0.76
C GLY A 113 -21.52 -4.01 2.06
N GLU A 114 -21.03 -5.26 2.18
CA GLU A 114 -21.20 -6.07 3.40
C GLU A 114 -20.08 -5.82 4.44
N GLN A 115 -19.08 -4.98 4.14
CA GLN A 115 -17.98 -4.69 5.05
C GLN A 115 -18.34 -3.50 5.95
N GLU A 116 -18.12 -3.63 7.27
CA GLU A 116 -18.00 -2.50 8.18
C GLU A 116 -16.51 -2.17 8.32
N LEU A 117 -16.12 -0.96 7.96
CA LEU A 117 -14.75 -0.49 7.90
C LEU A 117 -14.55 0.70 8.82
N THR A 118 -13.40 0.79 9.44
CA THR A 118 -13.05 1.83 10.40
C THR A 118 -11.98 2.76 9.82
N TRP A 119 -12.12 4.05 10.07
CA TRP A 119 -11.10 5.06 9.82
C TRP A 119 -10.09 5.13 10.96
N HIS A 120 -8.83 5.23 10.62
CA HIS A 120 -7.73 5.32 11.59
C HIS A 120 -6.89 6.58 11.33
N ALA A 121 -6.82 7.48 12.32
CA ALA A 121 -5.93 8.62 12.27
C ALA A 121 -4.53 8.20 12.69
N LEU A 122 -3.62 8.11 11.72
CA LEU A 122 -2.29 7.54 11.91
C LEU A 122 -1.19 8.47 11.39
N GLU A 123 -0.03 8.33 12.02
CA GLU A 123 1.21 8.95 11.59
C GLU A 123 2.20 7.87 11.15
N SER A 124 2.66 7.94 9.90
CA SER A 124 3.70 7.06 9.40
C SER A 124 5.05 7.43 10.02
N SER A 125 5.78 6.44 10.52
CA SER A 125 7.16 6.60 10.98
C SER A 125 8.16 6.79 9.83
N LEU A 126 7.75 6.46 8.60
CA LEU A 126 8.56 6.56 7.39
C LEU A 126 8.07 7.71 6.50
N TYR A 127 8.87 8.09 5.49
CA TYR A 127 8.46 9.09 4.50
C TYR A 127 7.28 8.63 3.63
N ASN A 128 7.13 7.31 3.45
CA ASN A 128 6.04 6.68 2.73
C ASN A 128 5.07 5.96 3.69
N VAL A 129 3.81 5.94 3.31
CA VAL A 129 2.72 5.32 4.05
C VAL A 129 2.59 3.87 3.62
N LYS A 130 2.86 2.94 4.52
CA LYS A 130 2.91 1.50 4.28
C LYS A 130 1.52 0.86 4.37
N LEU A 131 0.66 1.02 3.35
CA LEU A 131 -0.70 0.48 3.36
C LEU A 131 -0.76 -1.03 3.53
N PHE A 132 0.19 -1.76 2.91
CA PHE A 132 0.33 -3.20 3.13
C PHE A 132 0.50 -3.53 4.63
N ARG A 133 1.39 -2.79 5.33
CA ARG A 133 1.64 -3.01 6.76
C ARG A 133 0.46 -2.58 7.63
N PHE A 134 -0.26 -1.54 7.21
CA PHE A 134 -1.51 -1.13 7.85
C PHE A 134 -2.54 -2.26 7.82
N ALA A 135 -2.88 -2.78 6.65
CA ALA A 135 -3.85 -3.86 6.51
C ALA A 135 -3.38 -5.16 7.20
N TYR A 136 -2.11 -5.54 7.02
CA TYR A 136 -1.52 -6.72 7.64
C TYR A 136 -1.58 -6.64 9.17
N GLY A 137 -1.21 -5.50 9.74
CA GLY A 137 -1.22 -5.28 11.19
C GLY A 137 -2.62 -5.35 11.80
N LEU A 138 -3.63 -4.91 11.05
CA LEU A 138 -5.05 -5.00 11.44
C LEU A 138 -5.70 -6.35 11.10
N ARG A 139 -4.95 -7.31 10.56
CA ARG A 139 -5.46 -8.63 10.11
C ARG A 139 -6.54 -8.52 9.04
N LYS A 140 -6.43 -7.50 8.19
CA LYS A 140 -7.34 -7.27 7.05
C LYS A 140 -6.72 -7.79 5.76
N GLN A 141 -7.57 -7.96 4.75
CA GLN A 141 -7.13 -8.26 3.38
C GLN A 141 -6.23 -7.13 2.86
N PHE A 142 -5.15 -7.47 2.15
CA PHE A 142 -4.20 -6.49 1.62
C PHE A 142 -3.90 -6.66 0.11
N TYR A 143 -4.44 -7.71 -0.51
CA TYR A 143 -4.45 -7.92 -1.96
C TYR A 143 -5.87 -7.88 -2.50
N GLY A 144 -6.05 -7.37 -3.72
CA GLY A 144 -7.38 -7.22 -4.31
C GLY A 144 -8.24 -6.26 -3.50
N VAL A 145 -7.70 -5.11 -3.16
CA VAL A 145 -8.34 -4.10 -2.30
C VAL A 145 -8.13 -2.68 -2.80
N ILE A 146 -9.01 -1.79 -2.37
CA ILE A 146 -8.84 -0.34 -2.48
C ILE A 146 -8.65 0.23 -1.08
N PHE A 147 -7.64 1.09 -0.91
CA PHE A 147 -7.46 1.94 0.26
C PHE A 147 -7.93 3.35 -0.05
N TRP A 148 -8.70 3.94 0.86
CA TRP A 148 -9.03 5.36 0.85
C TRP A 148 -8.25 6.08 1.94
N THR A 149 -7.76 7.26 1.61
CA THR A 149 -6.98 8.07 2.54
C THR A 149 -7.36 9.54 2.44
N VAL A 150 -7.38 10.23 3.58
CA VAL A 150 -7.69 11.65 3.67
C VAL A 150 -6.67 12.32 4.59
N THR A 151 -6.26 13.53 4.27
CA THR A 151 -5.52 14.39 5.19
C THR A 151 -5.87 15.85 4.99
N VAL A 152 -5.73 16.64 6.03
CA VAL A 152 -5.92 18.09 6.00
C VAL A 152 -4.57 18.77 5.97
N VAL A 153 -4.39 19.66 4.99
CA VAL A 153 -3.21 20.47 4.83
C VAL A 153 -3.59 21.93 5.07
N ASN A 154 -3.13 22.49 6.17
CA ASN A 154 -3.33 23.90 6.49
C ASN A 154 -2.14 24.71 5.96
N SER A 155 -2.42 25.61 5.02
CA SER A 155 -1.43 26.52 4.47
C SER A 155 -1.49 27.87 5.20
N PRO A 156 -0.36 28.47 5.60
CA PRO A 156 -0.34 29.77 6.29
C PRO A 156 -0.81 30.91 5.40
N GLN A 157 -0.74 30.76 4.10
CA GLN A 157 -1.16 31.72 3.08
C GLN A 157 -1.64 31.00 1.82
N GLU A 158 -2.27 31.74 0.90
CA GLU A 158 -2.50 31.21 -0.44
C GLU A 158 -1.16 30.97 -1.14
N MET A 159 -0.97 29.77 -1.71
CA MET A 159 0.23 29.41 -2.49
C MET A 159 -0.21 28.98 -3.89
N LYS A 160 0.13 29.79 -4.89
CA LYS A 160 -0.12 29.50 -6.31
C LYS A 160 1.04 28.73 -6.92
N ASN A 161 0.78 28.08 -8.06
CA ASN A 161 1.77 27.35 -8.84
C ASN A 161 2.47 26.22 -8.08
N VAL A 162 1.86 25.73 -7.00
CA VAL A 162 2.36 24.53 -6.30
C VAL A 162 2.04 23.27 -7.11
N ARG A 163 2.80 22.20 -6.90
CA ARG A 163 2.55 20.90 -7.53
C ARG A 163 2.51 19.83 -6.46
N MET A 164 1.53 18.94 -6.56
CA MET A 164 1.49 17.71 -5.76
C MET A 164 2.37 16.67 -6.42
N ALA A 165 3.36 16.18 -5.70
CA ALA A 165 4.24 15.10 -6.14
C ALA A 165 3.91 13.83 -5.35
N VAL A 166 3.68 12.74 -6.07
CA VAL A 166 3.28 11.45 -5.52
C VAL A 166 4.16 10.34 -6.05
N GLY A 167 4.59 9.47 -5.15
CA GLY A 167 5.13 8.16 -5.47
C GLY A 167 4.21 7.08 -4.93
N SER A 168 4.00 6.02 -5.71
CA SER A 168 3.20 4.88 -5.28
C SER A 168 3.68 3.60 -5.98
N ASN A 169 3.74 2.49 -5.27
CA ASN A 169 4.00 1.18 -5.88
C ASN A 169 2.70 0.43 -6.26
N SER A 170 1.55 1.08 -6.06
CA SER A 170 0.25 0.63 -6.53
C SER A 170 -0.40 1.73 -7.36
N ALA A 171 -1.32 1.38 -8.24
CA ALA A 171 -2.07 2.37 -9.00
C ALA A 171 -2.92 3.23 -8.06
N SER A 172 -2.97 4.54 -8.31
CA SER A 172 -3.61 5.46 -7.38
C SER A 172 -4.13 6.72 -8.08
N MET A 173 -5.12 7.36 -7.46
CA MET A 173 -5.69 8.62 -7.92
C MET A 173 -5.82 9.58 -6.75
N TRP A 174 -5.57 10.86 -7.00
CA TRP A 174 -5.42 11.87 -5.96
C TRP A 174 -6.22 13.12 -6.29
N TRP A 175 -6.83 13.70 -5.27
CA TRP A 175 -7.65 14.91 -5.37
C TRP A 175 -7.18 15.94 -4.35
N LEU A 176 -7.18 17.19 -4.77
CA LEU A 176 -7.01 18.35 -3.90
C LEU A 176 -8.29 19.18 -3.90
N ASN A 177 -8.89 19.39 -2.73
CA ASN A 177 -10.13 20.15 -2.58
C ASN A 177 -11.27 19.67 -3.51
N GLY A 178 -11.37 18.34 -3.69
CA GLY A 178 -12.39 17.69 -4.54
C GLY A 178 -12.08 17.70 -6.05
N LYS A 179 -11.00 18.33 -6.50
CA LYS A 179 -10.57 18.32 -7.90
C LYS A 179 -9.45 17.30 -8.11
N GLU A 180 -9.54 16.53 -9.20
CA GLU A 180 -8.48 15.60 -9.59
C GLU A 180 -7.15 16.36 -9.73
N ALA A 181 -6.12 15.86 -9.07
CA ALA A 181 -4.78 16.41 -9.13
C ALA A 181 -3.88 15.54 -10.02
N LEU A 182 -3.93 14.22 -9.86
CA LEU A 182 -3.14 13.28 -10.66
C LEU A 182 -3.64 11.83 -10.55
N LEU A 183 -3.26 11.03 -11.54
CA LEU A 183 -3.53 9.61 -11.64
C LEU A 183 -2.23 8.87 -11.96
N LEU A 184 -1.95 7.79 -11.21
CA LEU A 184 -0.84 6.87 -11.44
C LEU A 184 -1.41 5.51 -11.83
N SER A 185 -1.29 5.13 -13.09
CA SER A 185 -1.79 3.86 -13.62
C SER A 185 -0.67 2.83 -13.81
N GLY A 186 -1.06 1.59 -14.09
CA GLY A 186 -0.17 0.47 -14.41
C GLY A 186 0.40 -0.25 -13.19
N ASP A 187 1.28 -1.21 -13.48
CA ASP A 187 2.08 -1.91 -12.48
C ASP A 187 3.31 -1.05 -12.15
N ARG A 188 3.45 -0.69 -10.89
CA ARG A 188 4.38 0.37 -10.48
C ARG A 188 5.34 -0.09 -9.40
N ARG A 189 6.44 0.66 -9.27
CA ARG A 189 7.38 0.56 -8.15
C ARG A 189 7.37 1.86 -7.35
N MET A 190 7.71 1.80 -6.06
CA MET A 190 7.85 2.99 -5.25
C MET A 190 9.04 3.83 -5.73
N VAL A 191 8.73 4.94 -6.37
CA VAL A 191 9.69 5.98 -6.77
C VAL A 191 9.19 7.30 -6.20
N VAL A 192 10.07 8.06 -5.57
CA VAL A 192 9.73 9.39 -5.04
C VAL A 192 9.43 10.33 -6.20
N ASP A 193 8.32 11.09 -6.08
CA ASP A 193 7.87 12.06 -7.09
C ASP A 193 7.67 11.47 -8.50
N ASP A 194 7.29 10.21 -8.55
CA ASP A 194 7.10 9.46 -9.79
C ASP A 194 6.04 10.11 -10.72
N CYS A 195 5.04 10.76 -10.12
CA CYS A 195 4.09 11.59 -10.84
C CYS A 195 3.93 12.94 -10.13
N VAL A 196 3.97 14.00 -10.94
CA VAL A 196 3.84 15.37 -10.46
C VAL A 196 2.66 16.02 -11.17
N SER A 197 1.75 16.63 -10.41
CA SER A 197 0.54 17.27 -10.94
C SER A 197 0.87 18.48 -11.83
N THR A 198 -0.11 18.93 -12.58
CA THR A 198 -0.14 20.29 -13.10
C THR A 198 -0.07 21.31 -11.95
N ARG A 199 0.02 22.60 -12.26
CA ARG A 199 0.04 23.66 -11.26
C ARG A 199 -1.30 23.75 -10.53
N LEU A 200 -1.24 23.75 -9.20
CA LEU A 200 -2.37 23.82 -8.29
C LEU A 200 -2.26 25.08 -7.44
N THR A 201 -3.32 25.36 -6.69
CA THR A 201 -3.34 26.39 -5.65
C THR A 201 -3.68 25.74 -4.31
N LEU A 202 -2.85 25.95 -3.31
CA LEU A 202 -3.22 25.75 -1.91
C LEU A 202 -3.88 27.02 -1.39
N ASN A 203 -5.14 26.93 -0.97
CA ASN A 203 -5.84 28.04 -0.33
C ASN A 203 -5.19 28.35 1.02
N LYS A 204 -5.25 29.60 1.45
CA LYS A 204 -4.94 29.93 2.84
C LYS A 204 -5.86 29.15 3.78
N GLY A 205 -5.31 28.53 4.82
CA GLY A 205 -6.05 27.67 5.73
C GLY A 205 -6.21 26.25 5.19
N LYS A 206 -7.39 25.67 5.40
CA LYS A 206 -7.70 24.25 5.18
C LYS A 206 -7.76 23.87 3.69
N ASN A 207 -6.97 22.85 3.33
CA ASN A 207 -7.03 22.15 2.06
C ASN A 207 -7.15 20.65 2.36
N ILE A 208 -7.91 19.93 1.57
CA ILE A 208 -8.15 18.51 1.79
C ILE A 208 -7.55 17.71 0.64
N ILE A 209 -6.64 16.79 0.97
CA ILE A 209 -6.16 15.78 0.04
C ILE A 209 -6.96 14.50 0.27
N ARG A 210 -7.45 13.89 -0.81
CA ARG A 210 -7.96 12.52 -0.83
C ARG A 210 -7.11 11.69 -1.76
N GLY A 211 -6.91 10.42 -1.40
CA GLY A 211 -6.24 9.45 -2.24
C GLY A 211 -6.99 8.13 -2.25
N ALA A 212 -7.05 7.52 -3.42
CA ALA A 212 -7.49 6.14 -3.58
C ALA A 212 -6.33 5.34 -4.15
N VAL A 213 -5.98 4.23 -3.50
CA VAL A 213 -4.89 3.34 -3.89
C VAL A 213 -5.44 1.94 -4.08
N ILE A 214 -5.33 1.38 -5.28
CA ILE A 214 -5.78 0.02 -5.57
C ILE A 214 -4.59 -0.92 -5.62
N ASN A 215 -4.68 -2.02 -4.90
CA ASN A 215 -3.64 -3.03 -4.83
C ASN A 215 -4.12 -4.38 -5.39
N GLY A 216 -3.35 -4.91 -6.34
CA GLY A 216 -3.39 -6.31 -6.73
C GLY A 216 -2.39 -7.12 -5.90
N PRO A 217 -1.70 -8.08 -6.49
CA PRO A 217 -0.56 -8.73 -5.85
C PRO A 217 0.61 -7.75 -5.69
N GLY A 218 1.31 -7.82 -4.56
CA GLY A 218 2.48 -6.98 -4.27
C GLY A 218 2.29 -6.05 -3.07
N MET A 219 3.25 -5.15 -2.90
CA MET A 219 3.23 -4.16 -1.82
C MET A 219 2.39 -2.94 -2.22
N SER A 220 1.78 -2.28 -1.24
CA SER A 220 1.04 -1.05 -1.43
C SER A 220 1.54 0.03 -0.49
N ASP A 221 2.21 1.00 -1.05
CA ASP A 221 2.76 2.15 -0.35
C ASP A 221 2.52 3.40 -1.18
N PHE A 222 2.49 4.57 -0.54
CA PHE A 222 2.54 5.84 -1.23
C PHE A 222 3.35 6.87 -0.44
N CYS A 223 3.82 7.90 -1.12
CA CYS A 223 4.32 9.12 -0.51
C CYS A 223 3.78 10.34 -1.25
N VAL A 224 3.51 11.42 -0.50
CA VAL A 224 2.97 12.68 -1.03
C VAL A 224 3.74 13.84 -0.44
N ARG A 225 4.06 14.81 -1.29
CA ARG A 225 4.56 16.12 -0.88
C ARG A 225 4.11 17.21 -1.84
N PHE A 226 4.22 18.45 -1.43
CA PHE A 226 4.06 19.59 -2.31
C PHE A 226 5.41 20.18 -2.69
N LEU A 227 5.52 20.56 -3.94
CA LEU A 227 6.65 21.28 -4.50
C LEU A 227 6.20 22.71 -4.85
N ASP A 228 7.07 23.68 -4.60
CA ASP A 228 6.86 25.06 -5.03
C ASP A 228 7.10 25.23 -6.54
N GLU A 229 7.05 26.46 -7.00
CA GLU A 229 7.25 26.80 -8.42
C GLU A 229 8.65 26.42 -8.93
N LYS A 230 9.66 26.45 -8.06
CA LYS A 230 11.05 26.08 -8.39
C LYS A 230 11.29 24.58 -8.33
N GLY A 231 10.37 23.81 -7.75
CA GLY A 231 10.50 22.39 -7.52
C GLY A 231 11.01 22.01 -6.13
N ASP A 232 11.14 22.99 -5.25
CA ASP A 232 11.60 22.73 -3.87
C ASP A 232 10.44 22.26 -2.98
N PRO A 233 10.70 21.30 -2.05
CA PRO A 233 9.67 20.80 -1.14
C PRO A 233 9.15 21.87 -0.19
N ILE A 234 7.81 22.05 -0.15
CA ILE A 234 7.13 22.96 0.77
C ILE A 234 7.04 22.31 2.15
N LYS A 235 7.56 22.96 3.18
CA LYS A 235 7.66 22.43 4.56
C LYS A 235 6.88 23.25 5.58
N ASN A 236 6.47 24.46 5.25
CA ASN A 236 5.75 25.37 6.16
C ASN A 236 4.23 25.16 6.17
N LEU A 237 3.80 23.91 5.94
CA LEU A 237 2.41 23.49 6.05
C LEU A 237 2.16 22.85 7.41
N THR A 238 0.92 22.85 7.86
CA THR A 238 0.51 22.10 9.05
C THR A 238 -0.45 20.99 8.64
N ILE A 239 -0.13 19.76 8.99
CA ILE A 239 -0.91 18.55 8.64
C ILE A 239 -1.73 18.12 9.85
N SER A 240 -3.02 17.89 9.64
CA SER A 240 -3.95 17.39 10.66
C SER A 240 -4.89 16.33 10.09
N CYS A 241 -5.65 15.69 11.00
CA CYS A 241 -6.74 14.79 10.66
C CYS A 241 -8.13 15.43 10.94
N GLU A 242 -8.16 16.75 11.15
CA GLU A 242 -9.37 17.52 11.55
C GLU A 242 -9.58 18.73 10.63
#